data_d262c45625ab714e1cb963112a22c1d1
#
_entry.id   d262c45625ab714e1cb963112a22c1d1
#
_cell.length_a   1.000
_cell.length_b   1.000
_cell.length_c   1.000
_cell.angle_alpha   90.00
_cell.angle_beta   90.00
_cell.angle_gamma   90.00
#
_symmetry.space_group_name_H-M   'P 1'
#
loop_
_entity.id
_entity.type
_entity.pdbx_description
1 polymer ?
#
loop_
_entity_poly.entity_id
_entity_poly.type
_entity_poly.pdbx_seq_one_letter_code
_entity_poly.pdbx_strand_id
1 'polypeptide(L)'
;MIKVITGMRRCGKSFLLFELFTSYLENSGVSSDHIIKIDLEDYKNRAMRNPENLYTYVESRIVDNNLYYILIDEVQMLDDFKDVLNGFLKMRNTDVYVTGSNAKFLSKDIATEFRGRGFEVKMYPLSFNEYMSAYTGTPQAGLNEYMLYGGLPQILSYETEDLKVRFLKNLFEETYIKDIKDRYNIRKDQDLEELINILASGIGALTNPNKLANTFKSEKKSAITQDTIKDYIDHLCDSFLIEQSTRYDIKGKRYINTPFKYYFMDLGLRNARINFRQMEKTHLMENLIYNELRIRGFNVDVGVVPVITINKEGKQQRSQLEVDFICNLGSKRYYIQSAYRMESDEKIKQERAPLLKVDDSFKKMIILGEETPVTRDEYGITTISIYDFLLKDNALEL
;
A
#
# COMPACT_ATOMS: atom_id res chain seq x y z
N MET A 1 -3.37 -25.20 -3.24
CA MET A 1 -3.40 -23.81 -3.76
C MET A 1 -2.15 -23.11 -3.29
N ILE A 2 -1.48 -22.33 -4.16
CA ILE A 2 -0.29 -21.57 -3.74
C ILE A 2 -0.73 -20.27 -3.08
N LYS A 3 -0.24 -19.98 -1.88
CA LYS A 3 -0.43 -18.70 -1.18
C LYS A 3 0.84 -17.87 -1.42
N VAL A 4 0.64 -16.69 -1.99
CA VAL A 4 1.75 -15.79 -2.34
C VAL A 4 1.64 -14.54 -1.48
N ILE A 5 2.60 -14.38 -0.57
CA ILE A 5 2.70 -13.21 0.31
C ILE A 5 3.50 -12.15 -0.43
N THR A 6 2.82 -11.09 -0.84
CA THR A 6 3.43 -9.94 -1.53
C THR A 6 3.48 -8.74 -0.59
N GLY A 7 4.29 -7.77 -0.91
CA GLY A 7 4.38 -6.52 -0.14
C GLY A 7 5.77 -5.92 -0.21
N MET A 8 5.86 -4.70 0.30
CA MET A 8 7.09 -3.92 0.23
C MET A 8 8.25 -4.60 0.99
N ARG A 9 9.49 -4.23 0.62
CA ARG A 9 10.67 -4.72 1.33
C ARG A 9 10.67 -4.23 2.78
N ARG A 10 11.11 -5.10 3.70
CA ARG A 10 11.19 -4.83 5.15
C ARG A 10 9.84 -4.67 5.88
N CYS A 11 8.71 -4.99 5.26
CA CYS A 11 7.41 -4.98 5.94
C CYS A 11 7.18 -6.22 6.84
N GLY A 12 8.11 -7.22 6.85
CA GLY A 12 8.04 -8.37 7.75
C GLY A 12 7.58 -9.68 7.10
N LYS A 13 7.56 -9.82 5.76
CA LYS A 13 7.10 -11.03 5.05
C LYS A 13 7.79 -12.31 5.52
N SER A 14 9.13 -12.31 5.56
CA SER A 14 9.93 -13.45 6.01
C SER A 14 9.65 -13.81 7.47
N PHE A 15 9.48 -12.80 8.33
CA PHE A 15 9.12 -12.99 9.75
C PHE A 15 7.71 -13.59 9.89
N LEU A 16 6.74 -13.09 9.15
CA LEU A 16 5.40 -13.67 9.10
C LEU A 16 5.46 -15.14 8.69
N LEU A 17 6.21 -15.46 7.62
CA LEU A 17 6.26 -16.82 7.08
C LEU A 17 7.02 -17.79 7.98
N PHE A 18 8.22 -17.41 8.43
CA PHE A 18 9.12 -18.34 9.13
C PHE A 18 8.97 -18.36 10.64
N GLU A 19 8.49 -17.28 11.25
CA GLU A 19 8.32 -17.22 12.71
C GLU A 19 6.85 -17.35 13.11
N LEU A 20 6.00 -16.40 12.70
CA LEU A 20 4.62 -16.36 13.17
C LEU A 20 3.79 -17.51 12.61
N PHE A 21 3.86 -17.77 11.31
CA PHE A 21 3.07 -18.84 10.69
C PHE A 21 3.58 -20.21 11.10
N THR A 22 4.89 -20.41 11.22
CA THR A 22 5.46 -21.66 11.76
C THR A 22 4.97 -21.90 13.18
N SER A 23 5.08 -20.92 14.07
CA SER A 23 4.59 -21.05 15.45
C SER A 23 3.09 -21.36 15.50
N TYR A 24 2.30 -20.75 14.61
CA TYR A 24 0.88 -21.06 14.49
C TYR A 24 0.64 -22.53 14.09
N LEU A 25 1.38 -23.05 13.11
CA LEU A 25 1.28 -24.44 12.66
C LEU A 25 1.66 -25.43 13.79
N GLU A 26 2.79 -25.18 14.46
CA GLU A 26 3.27 -26.02 15.57
C GLU A 26 2.27 -26.00 16.75
N ASN A 27 1.74 -24.84 17.11
CA ASN A 27 0.68 -24.72 18.13
C ASN A 27 -0.64 -25.40 17.71
N SER A 28 -0.87 -25.57 16.42
CA SER A 28 -2.01 -26.29 15.86
C SER A 28 -1.76 -27.80 15.74
N GLY A 29 -0.60 -28.31 16.24
CA GLY A 29 -0.26 -29.71 16.28
C GLY A 29 0.47 -30.26 15.06
N VAL A 30 0.95 -29.38 14.16
CA VAL A 30 1.79 -29.80 13.02
C VAL A 30 3.21 -30.07 13.53
N SER A 31 3.75 -31.25 13.22
CA SER A 31 5.15 -31.57 13.54
C SER A 31 6.10 -30.70 12.73
N SER A 32 7.20 -30.29 13.35
CA SER A 32 8.26 -29.50 12.66
C SER A 32 8.84 -30.24 11.45
N ASP A 33 8.82 -31.58 11.43
CA ASP A 33 9.28 -32.38 10.28
C ASP A 33 8.38 -32.21 9.03
N HIS A 34 7.13 -31.78 9.24
CA HIS A 34 6.18 -31.48 8.15
C HIS A 34 6.20 -30.01 7.68
N ILE A 35 7.13 -29.19 8.21
CA ILE A 35 7.31 -27.78 7.83
C ILE A 35 8.66 -27.63 7.13
N ILE A 36 8.63 -27.44 5.82
CA ILE A 36 9.83 -27.30 4.98
C ILE A 36 10.08 -25.82 4.74
N LYS A 37 11.11 -25.25 5.37
CA LYS A 37 11.49 -23.83 5.25
C LYS A 37 12.67 -23.66 4.30
N ILE A 38 12.56 -22.77 3.35
CA ILE A 38 13.59 -22.49 2.35
C ILE A 38 13.69 -20.97 2.16
N ASP A 39 14.78 -20.39 2.67
CA ASP A 39 15.14 -18.99 2.44
C ASP A 39 16.10 -18.93 1.26
N LEU A 40 15.64 -18.44 0.10
CA LEU A 40 16.45 -18.35 -1.10
C LEU A 40 17.42 -17.13 -1.08
N GLU A 41 17.25 -16.19 -0.15
CA GLU A 41 18.19 -15.10 0.05
C GLU A 41 19.43 -15.57 0.83
N ASP A 42 19.29 -16.55 1.73
CA ASP A 42 20.41 -17.11 2.49
C ASP A 42 21.44 -17.78 1.56
N TYR A 43 22.69 -17.39 1.73
CA TYR A 43 23.82 -17.96 0.97
C TYR A 43 23.92 -19.49 1.09
N LYS A 44 23.57 -20.06 2.26
CA LYS A 44 23.57 -21.53 2.48
C LYS A 44 22.63 -22.26 1.55
N ASN A 45 21.56 -21.58 1.11
CA ASN A 45 20.53 -22.14 0.23
C ASN A 45 20.78 -21.78 -1.24
N ARG A 46 21.93 -21.21 -1.59
CA ARG A 46 22.21 -20.79 -2.99
C ARG A 46 22.02 -21.91 -4.00
N ALA A 47 22.35 -23.15 -3.65
CA ALA A 47 22.15 -24.31 -4.52
C ALA A 47 20.65 -24.58 -4.81
N MET A 48 19.74 -24.17 -3.89
CA MET A 48 18.30 -24.34 -4.03
C MET A 48 17.65 -23.33 -5.00
N ARG A 49 18.42 -22.36 -5.51
CA ARG A 49 17.96 -21.47 -6.60
C ARG A 49 17.86 -22.19 -7.95
N ASN A 50 18.48 -23.38 -8.06
CA ASN A 50 18.30 -24.27 -9.19
C ASN A 50 17.01 -25.09 -9.01
N PRO A 51 16.12 -25.15 -10.02
CA PRO A 51 14.82 -25.82 -9.98
C PRO A 51 14.91 -27.30 -9.57
N GLU A 52 15.83 -28.03 -10.18
CA GLU A 52 15.99 -29.46 -9.94
C GLU A 52 16.43 -29.77 -8.50
N ASN A 53 17.38 -28.98 -8.00
CA ASN A 53 17.86 -29.13 -6.63
C ASN A 53 16.76 -28.87 -5.60
N LEU A 54 15.99 -27.79 -5.78
CA LEU A 54 14.88 -27.46 -4.88
C LEU A 54 13.81 -28.54 -4.93
N TYR A 55 13.41 -28.96 -6.14
CA TYR A 55 12.37 -29.97 -6.29
C TYR A 55 12.76 -31.30 -5.64
N THR A 56 13.96 -31.80 -5.93
CA THR A 56 14.50 -33.01 -5.33
C THR A 56 14.62 -32.91 -3.81
N TYR A 57 15.07 -31.77 -3.29
CA TYR A 57 15.14 -31.52 -1.85
C TYR A 57 13.75 -31.63 -1.19
N VAL A 58 12.75 -30.93 -1.72
CA VAL A 58 11.39 -30.98 -1.18
C VAL A 58 10.83 -32.39 -1.27
N GLU A 59 10.99 -33.08 -2.40
CA GLU A 59 10.52 -34.45 -2.59
C GLU A 59 11.16 -35.43 -1.58
N SER A 60 12.46 -35.27 -1.29
CA SER A 60 13.17 -36.09 -0.32
C SER A 60 12.71 -35.89 1.15
N ARG A 61 12.09 -34.71 1.43
CA ARG A 61 11.56 -34.39 2.77
C ARG A 61 10.16 -34.93 3.00
N ILE A 62 9.44 -35.28 1.95
CA ILE A 62 8.08 -35.82 2.03
C ILE A 62 8.19 -37.37 2.18
N VAL A 63 8.09 -37.85 3.41
CA VAL A 63 8.33 -39.29 3.74
C VAL A 63 7.07 -40.05 4.09
N ASP A 64 5.94 -39.39 4.29
CA ASP A 64 4.65 -39.98 4.62
C ASP A 64 3.47 -39.31 3.91
N ASN A 65 2.23 -39.68 4.24
CA ASN A 65 1.02 -39.17 3.62
C ASN A 65 0.40 -37.98 4.40
N ASN A 66 1.05 -37.47 5.43
CA ASN A 66 0.58 -36.30 6.16
C ASN A 66 0.77 -35.03 5.34
N LEU A 67 0.09 -33.95 5.74
CA LEU A 67 0.19 -32.66 5.05
C LEU A 67 1.53 -31.99 5.37
N TYR A 68 2.26 -31.63 4.32
CA TYR A 68 3.52 -30.89 4.40
C TYR A 68 3.30 -29.44 4.01
N TYR A 69 3.86 -28.51 4.78
CA TYR A 69 3.85 -27.08 4.52
C TYR A 69 5.19 -26.66 3.91
N ILE A 70 5.16 -26.19 2.67
CA ILE A 70 6.36 -25.73 1.95
C ILE A 70 6.38 -24.21 2.01
N LEU A 71 7.35 -23.66 2.72
CA LEU A 71 7.52 -22.22 2.97
C LEU A 71 8.78 -21.74 2.25
N ILE A 72 8.61 -20.93 1.20
CA ILE A 72 9.74 -20.43 0.38
C ILE A 72 9.75 -18.90 0.43
N ASP A 73 10.86 -18.34 0.92
CA ASP A 73 11.08 -16.88 0.94
C ASP A 73 11.81 -16.43 -0.32
N GLU A 74 11.43 -15.24 -0.83
CA GLU A 74 11.98 -14.57 -2.03
C GLU A 74 12.00 -15.50 -3.26
N VAL A 75 10.84 -16.09 -3.57
CA VAL A 75 10.68 -17.13 -4.64
C VAL A 75 11.18 -16.68 -6.02
N GLN A 76 11.23 -15.37 -6.29
CA GLN A 76 11.75 -14.86 -7.56
C GLN A 76 13.28 -15.06 -7.73
N MET A 77 13.98 -15.50 -6.69
CA MET A 77 15.38 -15.90 -6.80
C MET A 77 15.58 -17.32 -7.32
N LEU A 78 14.50 -18.09 -7.42
CA LEU A 78 14.48 -19.42 -8.03
C LEU A 78 14.31 -19.29 -9.54
N ASP A 79 15.21 -19.89 -10.30
CA ASP A 79 15.05 -20.02 -11.74
C ASP A 79 13.79 -20.83 -12.06
N ASP A 80 13.06 -20.48 -13.11
CA ASP A 80 11.84 -21.17 -13.55
C ASP A 80 10.85 -21.51 -12.41
N PHE A 81 10.78 -20.65 -11.38
CA PHE A 81 9.99 -20.87 -10.16
C PHE A 81 8.53 -21.27 -10.44
N LYS A 82 7.95 -20.80 -11.56
CA LYS A 82 6.58 -21.11 -11.96
C LYS A 82 6.37 -22.60 -12.20
N ASP A 83 7.32 -23.23 -12.89
CA ASP A 83 7.25 -24.64 -13.21
C ASP A 83 7.44 -25.50 -11.95
N VAL A 84 8.35 -25.10 -11.06
CA VAL A 84 8.56 -25.76 -9.77
C VAL A 84 7.29 -25.69 -8.92
N LEU A 85 6.70 -24.50 -8.76
CA LEU A 85 5.47 -24.31 -7.99
C LEU A 85 4.28 -25.08 -8.59
N ASN A 86 4.17 -25.12 -9.92
CA ASN A 86 3.18 -25.97 -10.60
C ASN A 86 3.44 -27.47 -10.37
N GLY A 87 4.70 -27.88 -10.21
CA GLY A 87 5.08 -29.23 -9.80
C GLY A 87 4.56 -29.54 -8.41
N PHE A 88 4.80 -28.68 -7.43
CA PHE A 88 4.30 -28.84 -6.05
C PHE A 88 2.77 -28.90 -5.97
N LEU A 89 2.05 -28.18 -6.83
CA LEU A 89 0.58 -28.30 -6.90
C LEU A 89 0.06 -29.68 -7.30
N LYS A 90 0.90 -30.53 -7.90
CA LYS A 90 0.53 -31.91 -8.27
C LYS A 90 0.73 -32.88 -7.10
N MET A 91 1.52 -32.50 -6.10
CA MET A 91 1.69 -33.28 -4.87
C MET A 91 0.43 -33.13 -4.00
N ARG A 92 -0.23 -34.25 -3.66
CA ARG A 92 -1.56 -34.22 -3.02
C ARG A 92 -1.52 -33.78 -1.54
N ASN A 93 -0.40 -33.98 -0.90
CA ASN A 93 -0.21 -33.74 0.53
C ASN A 93 0.72 -32.55 0.80
N THR A 94 0.68 -31.53 -0.04
CA THR A 94 1.47 -30.30 0.14
C THR A 94 0.60 -29.05 0.16
N ASP A 95 0.95 -28.12 1.03
CA ASP A 95 0.42 -26.76 1.05
C ASP A 95 1.57 -25.76 0.93
N VAL A 96 1.51 -24.87 -0.09
CA VAL A 96 2.64 -24.07 -0.53
C VAL A 96 2.41 -22.60 -0.24
N TYR A 97 3.37 -21.99 0.44
CA TYR A 97 3.43 -20.57 0.79
C TYR A 97 4.73 -19.98 0.28
N VAL A 98 4.65 -18.91 -0.46
CA VAL A 98 5.84 -18.23 -1.00
C VAL A 98 5.78 -16.75 -0.73
N THR A 99 6.93 -16.11 -0.58
CA THR A 99 6.99 -14.64 -0.52
C THR A 99 7.68 -14.07 -1.74
N GLY A 100 7.45 -12.79 -1.97
CA GLY A 100 8.21 -11.99 -2.91
C GLY A 100 7.96 -10.49 -2.77
N SER A 101 8.96 -9.72 -3.16
CA SER A 101 8.99 -8.27 -2.99
C SER A 101 8.64 -7.48 -4.27
N ASN A 102 8.04 -8.14 -5.27
CA ASN A 102 7.65 -7.52 -6.54
C ASN A 102 6.21 -7.84 -6.93
N ALA A 103 5.36 -6.80 -7.02
CA ALA A 103 3.96 -6.94 -7.36
C ALA A 103 3.74 -7.48 -8.78
N LYS A 104 4.46 -6.95 -9.78
CA LYS A 104 4.25 -7.30 -11.19
C LYS A 104 4.60 -8.74 -11.50
N PHE A 105 5.68 -9.22 -10.88
CA PHE A 105 6.19 -10.55 -11.10
C PHE A 105 5.27 -11.62 -10.52
N LEU A 106 4.67 -11.32 -9.37
CA LEU A 106 3.85 -12.27 -8.63
C LEU A 106 2.37 -12.16 -8.94
N SER A 107 1.79 -10.97 -9.03
CA SER A 107 0.34 -10.82 -9.26
C SER A 107 -0.10 -11.20 -10.68
N LYS A 108 0.68 -10.85 -11.72
CA LYS A 108 0.40 -11.33 -13.08
C LYS A 108 0.58 -12.84 -13.20
N ASP A 109 1.64 -13.36 -12.60
CA ASP A 109 1.95 -14.78 -12.64
C ASP A 109 0.94 -15.61 -11.85
N ILE A 110 0.47 -15.13 -10.69
CA ILE A 110 -0.60 -15.77 -9.92
C ILE A 110 -1.88 -15.89 -10.76
N ALA A 111 -2.29 -14.78 -11.40
CA ALA A 111 -3.52 -14.74 -12.16
C ALA A 111 -3.45 -15.56 -13.46
N THR A 112 -2.30 -15.55 -14.17
CA THR A 112 -2.15 -16.16 -15.49
C THR A 112 -1.61 -17.59 -15.43
N GLU A 113 -0.53 -17.83 -14.69
CA GLU A 113 0.19 -19.10 -14.68
C GLU A 113 -0.47 -20.12 -13.75
N PHE A 114 -0.91 -19.71 -12.59
CA PHE A 114 -1.56 -20.63 -11.64
C PHE A 114 -3.05 -20.85 -11.94
N ARG A 115 -3.62 -20.19 -12.97
CA ARG A 115 -4.97 -20.42 -13.48
C ARG A 115 -6.05 -20.54 -12.40
N GLY A 116 -6.08 -19.60 -11.46
CA GLY A 116 -7.01 -19.60 -10.32
C GLY A 116 -6.61 -20.53 -9.17
N ARG A 117 -5.43 -21.15 -9.21
CA ARG A 117 -4.88 -21.97 -8.10
C ARG A 117 -3.88 -21.21 -7.21
N GLY A 118 -3.72 -19.91 -7.43
CA GLY A 118 -2.96 -18.99 -6.60
C GLY A 118 -3.88 -18.07 -5.79
N PHE A 119 -3.45 -17.71 -4.59
CA PHE A 119 -4.09 -16.71 -3.74
C PHE A 119 -3.05 -15.72 -3.24
N GLU A 120 -3.27 -14.43 -3.50
CA GLU A 120 -2.38 -13.37 -3.05
C GLU A 120 -2.79 -12.88 -1.66
N VAL A 121 -1.80 -12.77 -0.76
CA VAL A 121 -1.90 -12.11 0.53
C VAL A 121 -1.00 -10.88 0.48
N LYS A 122 -1.58 -9.71 0.31
CA LYS A 122 -0.82 -8.45 0.29
C LYS A 122 -0.50 -8.01 1.71
N MET A 123 0.77 -7.93 2.04
CA MET A 123 1.26 -7.46 3.33
C MET A 123 1.67 -6.00 3.26
N TYR A 124 1.19 -5.23 4.21
CA TYR A 124 1.51 -3.81 4.39
C TYR A 124 2.54 -3.61 5.52
N PRO A 125 3.15 -2.44 5.69
CA PRO A 125 3.76 -2.05 6.96
C PRO A 125 2.74 -2.19 8.09
N LEU A 126 3.20 -2.17 9.34
CA LEU A 126 2.31 -2.23 10.49
C LEU A 126 1.20 -1.16 10.37
N SER A 127 -0.05 -1.56 10.57
CA SER A 127 -1.13 -0.62 10.80
C SER A 127 -0.84 0.22 12.04
N PHE A 128 -1.51 1.36 12.20
CA PHE A 128 -1.30 2.17 13.40
C PHE A 128 -1.67 1.40 14.68
N ASN A 129 -2.69 0.55 14.63
CA ASN A 129 -3.08 -0.29 15.78
C ASN A 129 -1.99 -1.31 16.14
N GLU A 130 -1.42 -1.98 15.14
CA GLU A 130 -0.28 -2.89 15.34
C GLU A 130 0.95 -2.15 15.85
N TYR A 131 1.26 -0.98 15.30
CA TYR A 131 2.35 -0.13 15.78
C TYR A 131 2.17 0.23 17.26
N MET A 132 0.97 0.66 17.66
CA MET A 132 0.67 1.04 19.04
C MET A 132 0.72 -0.15 20.01
N SER A 133 0.55 -1.39 19.54
CA SER A 133 0.69 -2.58 20.41
C SER A 133 2.12 -2.77 20.95
N ALA A 134 3.12 -2.23 20.25
CA ALA A 134 4.53 -2.28 20.64
C ALA A 134 5.11 -0.91 21.03
N TYR A 135 4.34 0.16 20.88
CA TYR A 135 4.76 1.52 21.22
C TYR A 135 4.38 1.88 22.67
N THR A 136 5.32 2.44 23.43
CA THR A 136 5.14 2.70 24.88
C THR A 136 4.61 4.10 25.22
N GLY A 137 4.28 4.92 24.21
CA GLY A 137 3.79 6.30 24.43
C GLY A 137 2.27 6.44 24.34
N THR A 138 1.79 7.68 24.42
CA THR A 138 0.37 7.99 24.20
C THR A 138 -0.03 7.82 22.71
N PRO A 139 -1.31 7.55 22.41
CA PRO A 139 -1.77 7.49 21.02
C PRO A 139 -1.43 8.75 20.20
N GLN A 140 -1.49 9.93 20.83
CA GLN A 140 -1.15 11.19 20.18
C GLN A 140 0.34 11.27 19.82
N ALA A 141 1.23 10.89 20.73
CA ALA A 141 2.67 10.83 20.48
C ALA A 141 2.98 9.76 19.41
N GLY A 142 2.36 8.57 19.53
CA GLY A 142 2.49 7.49 18.57
C GLY A 142 2.04 7.89 17.17
N LEU A 143 0.91 8.59 17.02
CA LEU A 143 0.44 9.06 15.72
C LEU A 143 1.39 10.07 15.07
N ASN A 144 1.94 11.01 15.85
CA ASN A 144 2.92 11.95 15.34
C ASN A 144 4.18 11.22 14.86
N GLU A 145 4.65 10.23 15.62
CA GLU A 145 5.82 9.45 15.30
C GLU A 145 5.57 8.53 14.08
N TYR A 146 4.42 7.88 14.02
CA TYR A 146 4.00 7.05 12.91
C TYR A 146 3.87 7.85 11.60
N MET A 147 3.29 9.05 11.64
CA MET A 147 3.23 9.94 10.48
C MET A 147 4.62 10.42 10.04
N LEU A 148 5.59 10.50 10.98
CA LEU A 148 6.94 10.96 10.70
C LEU A 148 7.83 9.83 10.16
N TYR A 149 7.82 8.65 10.80
CA TYR A 149 8.76 7.56 10.53
C TYR A 149 8.12 6.33 9.88
N GLY A 150 6.80 6.32 9.69
CA GLY A 150 6.08 5.23 9.05
C GLY A 150 5.83 4.02 9.95
N GLY A 151 5.34 2.95 9.32
CA GLY A 151 4.95 1.69 9.96
C GLY A 151 5.88 0.52 9.69
N LEU A 152 7.10 0.74 9.20
CA LEU A 152 8.05 -0.36 9.04
C LEU A 152 8.44 -0.93 10.41
N PRO A 153 8.33 -2.27 10.65
CA PRO A 153 8.53 -2.86 11.98
C PRO A 153 9.85 -2.49 12.65
N GLN A 154 10.92 -2.37 11.87
CA GLN A 154 12.27 -2.05 12.37
C GLN A 154 12.36 -0.64 12.99
N ILE A 155 11.45 0.29 12.66
CA ILE A 155 11.42 1.63 13.25
C ILE A 155 11.25 1.57 14.76
N LEU A 156 10.44 0.62 15.25
CA LEU A 156 10.20 0.44 16.68
C LEU A 156 11.44 -0.05 17.46
N SER A 157 12.43 -0.63 16.78
CA SER A 157 13.68 -1.08 17.42
C SER A 157 14.75 0.01 17.56
N TYR A 158 14.56 1.18 16.95
CA TYR A 158 15.50 2.29 17.04
C TYR A 158 15.10 3.28 18.12
N GLU A 159 15.98 3.52 19.08
CA GLU A 159 15.72 4.38 20.23
C GLU A 159 15.81 5.88 19.92
N THR A 160 16.62 6.26 18.91
CA THR A 160 16.88 7.68 18.60
C THR A 160 16.35 8.07 17.23
N GLU A 161 15.91 9.32 17.10
CA GLU A 161 15.47 9.90 15.82
C GLU A 161 16.53 9.80 14.73
N ASP A 162 17.82 10.04 15.06
CA ASP A 162 18.90 9.95 14.10
C ASP A 162 19.03 8.56 13.50
N LEU A 163 18.90 7.51 14.31
CA LEU A 163 18.93 6.12 13.82
C LEU A 163 17.74 5.81 12.91
N LYS A 164 16.53 6.26 13.27
CA LYS A 164 15.32 6.11 12.44
C LYS A 164 15.49 6.80 11.09
N VAL A 165 15.96 8.06 11.10
CA VAL A 165 16.21 8.84 9.88
C VAL A 165 17.25 8.18 8.99
N ARG A 166 18.40 7.75 9.56
CA ARG A 166 19.46 7.06 8.80
C ARG A 166 18.96 5.75 8.20
N PHE A 167 18.24 4.96 8.99
CA PHE A 167 17.66 3.70 8.49
C PHE A 167 16.75 3.94 7.29
N LEU A 168 15.80 4.86 7.40
CA LEU A 168 14.85 5.16 6.33
C LEU A 168 15.52 5.69 5.06
N LYS A 169 16.51 6.60 5.21
CA LYS A 169 17.26 7.12 4.07
C LYS A 169 18.08 6.02 3.38
N ASN A 170 18.80 5.22 4.14
CA ASN A 170 19.58 4.11 3.58
C ASN A 170 18.67 3.07 2.91
N LEU A 171 17.54 2.73 3.54
CA LEU A 171 16.59 1.80 2.96
C LEU A 171 16.01 2.35 1.65
N PHE A 172 15.69 3.63 1.61
CA PHE A 172 15.15 4.25 0.40
C PHE A 172 16.16 4.22 -0.76
N GLU A 173 17.38 4.71 -0.55
CA GLU A 173 18.39 4.85 -1.60
C GLU A 173 19.02 3.49 -1.98
N GLU A 174 19.53 2.75 -1.00
CA GLU A 174 20.31 1.53 -1.25
C GLU A 174 19.44 0.31 -1.58
N THR A 175 18.18 0.31 -1.13
CA THR A 175 17.30 -0.83 -1.36
C THR A 175 16.28 -0.55 -2.46
N TYR A 176 15.47 0.53 -2.32
CA TYR A 176 14.39 0.76 -3.29
C TYR A 176 14.92 1.33 -4.60
N ILE A 177 15.65 2.44 -4.57
CA ILE A 177 16.09 3.12 -5.79
C ILE A 177 17.05 2.22 -6.58
N LYS A 178 18.03 1.61 -5.91
CA LYS A 178 18.96 0.71 -6.55
C LYS A 178 18.27 -0.50 -7.16
N ASP A 179 17.37 -1.16 -6.43
CA ASP A 179 16.63 -2.33 -6.92
C ASP A 179 15.75 -1.99 -8.13
N ILE A 180 15.08 -0.83 -8.14
CA ILE A 180 14.28 -0.38 -9.28
C ILE A 180 15.19 -0.10 -10.49
N LYS A 181 16.30 0.60 -10.29
CA LYS A 181 17.27 0.90 -11.36
C LYS A 181 17.86 -0.36 -11.98
N ASP A 182 18.30 -1.29 -11.16
CA ASP A 182 18.93 -2.54 -11.61
C ASP A 182 17.91 -3.44 -12.33
N ARG A 183 16.71 -3.59 -11.77
CA ARG A 183 15.67 -4.46 -12.31
C ARG A 183 15.13 -4.01 -13.66
N TYR A 184 14.95 -2.71 -13.84
CA TYR A 184 14.36 -2.13 -15.05
C TYR A 184 15.41 -1.52 -16.01
N ASN A 185 16.72 -1.69 -15.73
CA ASN A 185 17.82 -1.15 -16.52
C ASN A 185 17.66 0.36 -16.79
N ILE A 186 17.27 1.14 -15.77
CA ILE A 186 17.04 2.57 -15.91
C ILE A 186 18.36 3.29 -16.07
N ARG A 187 18.55 3.92 -17.24
CA ARG A 187 19.79 4.66 -17.58
C ARG A 187 19.73 6.14 -17.22
N LYS A 188 18.54 6.73 -17.12
CA LYS A 188 18.33 8.16 -16.81
C LYS A 188 17.89 8.32 -15.35
N ASP A 189 18.83 8.14 -14.45
CA ASP A 189 18.60 8.18 -13.00
C ASP A 189 17.97 9.48 -12.52
N GLN A 190 18.41 10.62 -13.06
CA GLN A 190 17.93 11.94 -12.66
C GLN A 190 16.43 12.15 -12.93
N ASP A 191 15.91 11.65 -14.04
CA ASP A 191 14.49 11.78 -14.38
C ASP A 191 13.60 10.95 -13.41
N LEU A 192 14.04 9.74 -13.06
CA LEU A 192 13.35 8.90 -12.07
C LEU A 192 13.36 9.57 -10.70
N GLU A 193 14.53 10.04 -10.24
CA GLU A 193 14.67 10.67 -8.93
C GLU A 193 13.83 11.95 -8.82
N GLU A 194 13.78 12.75 -9.87
CA GLU A 194 12.97 13.95 -9.90
C GLU A 194 11.47 13.60 -9.89
N LEU A 195 11.05 12.58 -10.64
CA LEU A 195 9.66 12.09 -10.61
C LEU A 195 9.25 11.67 -9.19
N ILE A 196 10.13 10.95 -8.50
CA ILE A 196 9.87 10.53 -7.12
C ILE A 196 9.75 11.76 -6.19
N ASN A 197 10.62 12.76 -6.36
CA ASN A 197 10.54 14.01 -5.59
C ASN A 197 9.20 14.73 -5.80
N ILE A 198 8.75 14.79 -7.05
CA ILE A 198 7.46 15.41 -7.39
C ILE A 198 6.30 14.63 -6.74
N LEU A 199 6.30 13.30 -6.85
CA LEU A 199 5.27 12.46 -6.24
C LEU A 199 5.29 12.54 -4.71
N ALA A 200 6.47 12.57 -4.09
CA ALA A 200 6.62 12.69 -2.64
C ALA A 200 6.19 14.08 -2.13
N SER A 201 6.46 15.15 -2.89
CA SER A 201 6.03 16.51 -2.55
C SER A 201 4.54 16.72 -2.80
N GLY A 202 3.99 16.08 -3.82
CA GLY A 202 2.58 16.17 -4.20
C GLY A 202 1.72 14.99 -3.72
N ILE A 203 2.03 14.43 -2.55
CA ILE A 203 1.27 13.31 -1.97
C ILE A 203 -0.22 13.66 -1.88
N GLY A 204 -1.10 12.77 -2.34
CA GLY A 204 -2.53 13.01 -2.38
C GLY A 204 -3.01 14.04 -3.43
N ALA A 205 -2.09 14.68 -4.18
CA ALA A 205 -2.45 15.60 -5.23
C ALA A 205 -2.76 14.87 -6.56
N LEU A 206 -3.69 15.44 -7.32
CA LEU A 206 -4.05 14.94 -8.65
C LEU A 206 -2.87 15.08 -9.62
N THR A 207 -2.36 13.95 -10.08
CA THR A 207 -1.19 13.84 -10.94
C THR A 207 -1.56 13.39 -12.34
N ASN A 208 -1.10 14.12 -13.34
CA ASN A 208 -1.31 13.80 -14.76
C ASN A 208 0.05 13.60 -15.45
N PRO A 209 0.36 12.37 -15.96
CA PRO A 209 1.64 12.09 -16.61
C PRO A 209 1.96 13.03 -17.79
N ASN A 210 0.96 13.49 -18.55
CA ASN A 210 1.15 14.47 -19.61
C ASN A 210 1.64 15.82 -19.08
N LYS A 211 1.01 16.31 -17.99
CA LYS A 211 1.44 17.57 -17.37
C LYS A 211 2.86 17.44 -16.83
N LEU A 212 3.18 16.29 -16.20
CA LEU A 212 4.54 16.00 -15.72
C LEU A 212 5.55 16.05 -16.89
N ALA A 213 5.29 15.37 -18.00
CA ALA A 213 6.18 15.39 -19.16
C ALA A 213 6.44 16.81 -19.67
N ASN A 214 5.40 17.65 -19.71
CA ASN A 214 5.53 19.06 -20.09
C ASN A 214 6.37 19.86 -19.08
N THR A 215 6.21 19.62 -17.78
CA THR A 215 7.02 20.25 -16.71
C THR A 215 8.49 19.83 -16.83
N PHE A 216 8.78 18.55 -17.02
CA PHE A 216 10.13 18.07 -17.25
C PHE A 216 10.79 18.72 -18.45
N LYS A 217 10.05 18.89 -19.55
CA LYS A 217 10.53 19.53 -20.77
C LYS A 217 10.81 21.03 -20.57
N SER A 218 9.90 21.75 -19.90
CA SER A 218 10.00 23.21 -19.75
C SER A 218 10.99 23.62 -18.66
N GLU A 219 11.00 22.96 -17.52
CA GLU A 219 11.78 23.36 -16.34
C GLU A 219 13.11 22.63 -16.22
N LYS A 220 13.15 21.34 -16.56
CA LYS A 220 14.33 20.50 -16.41
C LYS A 220 15.10 20.26 -17.71
N LYS A 221 14.59 20.75 -18.84
CA LYS A 221 15.17 20.52 -20.19
C LYS A 221 15.36 19.02 -20.50
N SER A 222 14.58 18.15 -19.86
CA SER A 222 14.61 16.72 -20.11
C SER A 222 13.68 16.37 -21.27
N ALA A 223 14.13 15.45 -22.13
CA ALA A 223 13.33 14.90 -23.23
C ALA A 223 12.52 13.66 -22.83
N ILE A 224 12.19 13.51 -21.54
CA ILE A 224 11.38 12.39 -21.07
C ILE A 224 9.99 12.42 -21.70
N THR A 225 9.50 11.28 -22.15
CA THR A 225 8.18 11.14 -22.74
C THR A 225 7.11 10.83 -21.68
N GLN A 226 5.85 11.04 -22.04
CA GLN A 226 4.74 10.63 -21.17
C GLN A 226 4.75 9.14 -20.88
N ASP A 227 5.09 8.31 -21.87
CA ASP A 227 5.11 6.86 -21.72
C ASP A 227 6.23 6.43 -20.77
N THR A 228 7.42 7.04 -20.87
CA THR A 228 8.51 6.79 -19.89
C THR A 228 8.11 7.19 -18.46
N ILE A 229 7.36 8.29 -18.28
CA ILE A 229 6.85 8.68 -16.95
C ILE A 229 5.86 7.65 -16.43
N LYS A 230 4.97 7.14 -17.27
CA LYS A 230 4.05 6.06 -16.89
C LYS A 230 4.81 4.79 -16.50
N ASP A 231 5.80 4.39 -17.31
CA ASP A 231 6.62 3.23 -17.00
C ASP A 231 7.32 3.40 -15.65
N TYR A 232 7.87 4.57 -15.35
CA TYR A 232 8.51 4.83 -14.06
C TYR A 232 7.50 4.77 -12.90
N ILE A 233 6.31 5.32 -13.06
CA ILE A 233 5.23 5.21 -12.07
C ILE A 233 4.85 3.75 -11.86
N ASP A 234 4.70 2.98 -12.94
CA ASP A 234 4.40 1.54 -12.86
C ASP A 234 5.51 0.78 -12.12
N HIS A 235 6.78 1.12 -12.35
CA HIS A 235 7.91 0.52 -11.62
C HIS A 235 7.89 0.84 -10.12
N LEU A 236 7.49 2.06 -9.74
CA LEU A 236 7.32 2.45 -8.35
C LEU A 236 6.15 1.69 -7.69
N CYS A 237 5.04 1.50 -8.42
CA CYS A 237 3.91 0.67 -7.97
C CYS A 237 4.29 -0.81 -7.85
N ASP A 238 5.00 -1.35 -8.84
CA ASP A 238 5.49 -2.73 -8.85
C ASP A 238 6.45 -3.04 -7.68
N SER A 239 7.15 -2.02 -7.20
CA SER A 239 8.05 -2.12 -6.04
C SER A 239 7.35 -1.86 -4.70
N PHE A 240 6.02 -1.69 -4.70
CA PHE A 240 5.22 -1.35 -3.52
C PHE A 240 5.67 -0.06 -2.82
N LEU A 241 6.32 0.87 -3.52
CA LEU A 241 6.70 2.15 -2.95
C LEU A 241 5.52 3.12 -2.91
N ILE A 242 4.72 3.11 -3.99
CA ILE A 242 3.49 3.89 -4.10
C ILE A 242 2.33 3.02 -4.57
N GLU A 243 1.11 3.50 -4.33
CA GLU A 243 -0.12 2.91 -4.88
C GLU A 243 -0.93 4.00 -5.58
N GLN A 244 -1.50 3.63 -6.73
CA GLN A 244 -2.35 4.50 -7.53
C GLN A 244 -3.80 4.39 -7.10
N SER A 245 -4.46 5.52 -6.86
CA SER A 245 -5.91 5.61 -6.67
C SER A 245 -6.56 6.23 -7.90
N THR A 246 -7.51 5.52 -8.46
CA THR A 246 -8.27 5.95 -9.64
C THR A 246 -9.37 6.92 -9.25
N ARG A 247 -9.88 7.69 -10.23
CA ARG A 247 -11.01 8.56 -10.02
C ARG A 247 -12.29 7.92 -10.51
N TYR A 248 -13.36 8.06 -9.73
CA TYR A 248 -14.67 7.52 -10.05
C TYR A 248 -15.72 8.63 -10.05
N ASP A 249 -16.40 8.84 -11.19
CA ASP A 249 -17.55 9.73 -11.31
C ASP A 249 -18.76 9.06 -10.63
N ILE A 250 -19.14 9.58 -9.47
CA ILE A 250 -20.21 8.99 -8.64
C ILE A 250 -21.56 9.06 -9.35
N LYS A 251 -21.87 10.18 -10.02
CA LYS A 251 -23.13 10.37 -10.74
C LYS A 251 -23.15 9.65 -12.08
N GLY A 252 -22.03 9.72 -12.82
CA GLY A 252 -21.87 9.07 -14.12
C GLY A 252 -21.60 7.57 -14.02
N LYS A 253 -21.34 7.02 -12.81
CA LYS A 253 -21.04 5.62 -12.53
C LYS A 253 -19.94 5.05 -13.43
N ARG A 254 -18.84 5.80 -13.62
CA ARG A 254 -17.73 5.43 -14.51
C ARG A 254 -16.38 5.85 -13.96
N TYR A 255 -15.35 5.09 -14.28
CA TYR A 255 -13.97 5.46 -14.00
C TYR A 255 -13.49 6.58 -14.91
N ILE A 256 -12.63 7.44 -14.37
CA ILE A 256 -11.96 8.54 -15.05
C ILE A 256 -10.47 8.20 -15.15
N ASN A 257 -9.97 8.04 -16.36
CA ASN A 257 -8.64 7.50 -16.64
C ASN A 257 -7.47 8.44 -16.26
N THR A 258 -7.70 9.72 -16.04
CA THR A 258 -6.69 10.71 -15.63
C THR A 258 -7.37 11.97 -15.12
N PRO A 259 -6.76 12.75 -14.21
CA PRO A 259 -5.56 12.45 -13.42
C PRO A 259 -5.82 11.44 -12.30
N PHE A 260 -4.74 10.89 -11.73
CA PHE A 260 -4.77 9.96 -10.60
C PHE A 260 -4.24 10.62 -9.34
N LYS A 261 -4.52 10.03 -8.15
CA LYS A 261 -3.74 10.30 -6.93
C LYS A 261 -2.76 9.15 -6.69
N TYR A 262 -1.63 9.47 -6.07
CA TYR A 262 -0.63 8.50 -5.66
C TYR A 262 -0.36 8.64 -4.17
N TYR A 263 -0.36 7.52 -3.48
CA TYR A 263 -0.10 7.43 -2.05
C TYR A 263 1.12 6.56 -1.79
N PHE A 264 1.99 7.00 -0.90
CA PHE A 264 3.12 6.18 -0.46
C PHE A 264 2.63 5.08 0.46
N MET A 265 3.12 3.86 0.25
CA MET A 265 2.76 2.71 1.10
C MET A 265 3.33 2.86 2.52
N ASP A 266 4.40 3.64 2.69
CA ASP A 266 4.98 3.99 3.98
C ASP A 266 5.34 5.48 4.01
N LEU A 267 4.86 6.18 5.05
CA LEU A 267 5.10 7.62 5.21
C LEU A 267 6.54 7.94 5.58
N GLY A 268 7.21 7.06 6.33
CA GLY A 268 8.62 7.24 6.71
C GLY A 268 9.53 7.24 5.48
N LEU A 269 9.30 6.35 4.52
CA LEU A 269 10.04 6.33 3.26
C LEU A 269 9.77 7.59 2.42
N ARG A 270 8.50 8.03 2.34
CA ARG A 270 8.16 9.30 1.68
C ARG A 270 8.91 10.48 2.32
N ASN A 271 8.89 10.55 3.64
CA ASN A 271 9.52 11.64 4.38
C ASN A 271 11.06 11.60 4.25
N ALA A 272 11.66 10.42 4.29
CA ALA A 272 13.09 10.23 4.06
C ALA A 272 13.52 10.76 2.69
N ARG A 273 12.73 10.49 1.64
CA ARG A 273 13.02 10.96 0.27
C ARG A 273 13.12 12.47 0.17
N ILE A 274 12.25 13.20 0.85
CA ILE A 274 12.25 14.67 0.85
C ILE A 274 13.00 15.27 2.05
N ASN A 275 13.90 14.50 2.67
CA ASN A 275 14.70 14.91 3.83
C ASN A 275 13.85 15.42 5.01
N PHE A 276 12.68 14.83 5.27
CA PHE A 276 11.75 15.21 6.34
C PHE A 276 11.30 16.68 6.26
N ARG A 277 11.27 17.24 5.06
CA ARG A 277 10.67 18.54 4.76
C ARG A 277 9.20 18.36 4.39
N GLN A 278 8.45 19.45 4.32
CA GLN A 278 7.05 19.44 3.86
C GLN A 278 6.18 18.46 4.68
N MET A 279 6.18 18.63 6.00
CA MET A 279 5.39 17.82 6.93
C MET A 279 3.96 18.37 7.07
N GLU A 280 3.27 18.58 5.95
CA GLU A 280 1.90 19.06 5.91
C GLU A 280 0.95 17.97 6.41
N LYS A 281 0.47 18.14 7.63
CA LYS A 281 -0.34 17.13 8.34
C LYS A 281 -1.59 16.71 7.59
N THR A 282 -2.20 17.60 6.83
CA THR A 282 -3.39 17.30 6.01
C THR A 282 -3.10 16.19 5.00
N HIS A 283 -2.03 16.34 4.21
CA HIS A 283 -1.67 15.37 3.19
C HIS A 283 -1.12 14.05 3.78
N LEU A 284 -0.37 14.13 4.88
CA LEU A 284 0.09 12.93 5.59
C LEU A 284 -1.08 12.14 6.17
N MET A 285 -2.06 12.82 6.74
CA MET A 285 -3.27 12.19 7.27
C MET A 285 -4.11 11.55 6.15
N GLU A 286 -4.25 12.21 5.01
CA GLU A 286 -4.96 11.65 3.86
C GLU A 286 -4.29 10.36 3.38
N ASN A 287 -2.95 10.35 3.23
CA ASN A 287 -2.23 9.13 2.88
C ASN A 287 -2.36 8.04 3.95
N LEU A 288 -2.32 8.40 5.23
CA LEU A 288 -2.49 7.46 6.32
C LEU A 288 -3.86 6.80 6.29
N ILE A 289 -4.93 7.57 6.08
CA ILE A 289 -6.29 7.05 5.94
C ILE A 289 -6.39 6.12 4.73
N TYR A 290 -5.80 6.50 3.60
CA TYR A 290 -5.73 5.64 2.41
C TYR A 290 -5.11 4.28 2.74
N ASN A 291 -3.92 4.29 3.36
CA ASN A 291 -3.20 3.06 3.71
C ASN A 291 -4.02 2.19 4.67
N GLU A 292 -4.63 2.77 5.69
CA GLU A 292 -5.48 2.04 6.64
C GLU A 292 -6.69 1.39 5.94
N LEU A 293 -7.35 2.11 5.03
CA LEU A 293 -8.46 1.56 4.24
C LEU A 293 -8.01 0.38 3.36
N ARG A 294 -6.79 0.47 2.79
CA ARG A 294 -6.20 -0.63 2.01
C ARG A 294 -5.84 -1.83 2.87
N ILE A 295 -5.28 -1.62 4.07
CA ILE A 295 -5.00 -2.67 5.07
C ILE A 295 -6.29 -3.40 5.45
N ARG A 296 -7.41 -2.68 5.62
CA ARG A 296 -8.74 -3.25 5.89
C ARG A 296 -9.38 -3.95 4.69
N GLY A 297 -8.67 -4.04 3.55
CA GLY A 297 -9.09 -4.76 2.35
C GLY A 297 -10.03 -4.01 1.42
N PHE A 298 -10.27 -2.73 1.64
CA PHE A 298 -11.12 -1.95 0.74
C PHE A 298 -10.41 -1.64 -0.59
N ASN A 299 -11.18 -1.67 -1.68
CA ASN A 299 -10.82 -0.96 -2.90
C ASN A 299 -11.14 0.51 -2.69
N VAL A 300 -10.16 1.38 -2.91
CA VAL A 300 -10.24 2.81 -2.60
C VAL A 300 -10.02 3.65 -3.86
N ASP A 301 -11.04 4.40 -4.24
CA ASP A 301 -11.03 5.34 -5.36
C ASP A 301 -11.25 6.77 -4.87
N VAL A 302 -10.83 7.76 -5.66
CA VAL A 302 -11.14 9.17 -5.44
C VAL A 302 -12.50 9.48 -6.05
N GLY A 303 -13.43 10.01 -5.26
CA GLY A 303 -14.78 10.35 -5.71
C GLY A 303 -14.83 11.69 -6.46
N VAL A 304 -15.53 11.70 -7.59
CA VAL A 304 -15.82 12.94 -8.33
C VAL A 304 -17.33 13.14 -8.40
N VAL A 305 -17.78 14.31 -7.93
CA VAL A 305 -19.18 14.73 -8.00
C VAL A 305 -19.31 15.94 -8.93
N PRO A 306 -19.80 15.75 -10.15
CA PRO A 306 -20.06 16.87 -11.05
C PRO A 306 -21.15 17.77 -10.48
N VAL A 307 -20.89 19.08 -10.46
CA VAL A 307 -21.86 20.11 -10.03
C VAL A 307 -21.91 21.24 -11.03
N ILE A 308 -23.06 21.91 -11.10
CA ILE A 308 -23.23 23.14 -11.86
C ILE A 308 -23.22 24.28 -10.86
N THR A 309 -22.29 25.19 -11.03
CA THR A 309 -22.16 26.41 -10.23
C THR A 309 -22.48 27.64 -11.12
N ILE A 310 -22.90 28.72 -10.52
CA ILE A 310 -23.09 29.98 -11.20
C ILE A 310 -21.88 30.86 -10.91
N ASN A 311 -21.18 31.33 -11.95
CA ASN A 311 -20.03 32.21 -11.78
C ASN A 311 -20.47 33.65 -11.40
N LYS A 312 -19.50 34.51 -11.10
CA LYS A 312 -19.77 35.93 -10.74
C LYS A 312 -20.51 36.72 -11.80
N GLU A 313 -20.53 36.25 -13.05
CA GLU A 313 -21.21 36.87 -14.19
C GLU A 313 -22.61 36.29 -14.44
N GLY A 314 -23.11 35.42 -13.55
CA GLY A 314 -24.42 34.77 -13.70
C GLY A 314 -24.45 33.59 -14.69
N LYS A 315 -23.31 33.19 -15.26
CA LYS A 315 -23.24 32.06 -16.20
C LYS A 315 -23.08 30.73 -15.51
N GLN A 316 -23.75 29.70 -16.00
CA GLN A 316 -23.56 28.34 -15.52
C GLN A 316 -22.17 27.85 -15.88
N GLN A 317 -21.45 27.34 -14.87
CA GLN A 317 -20.13 26.73 -14.99
C GLN A 317 -20.18 25.32 -14.42
N ARG A 318 -19.67 24.36 -15.19
CA ARG A 318 -19.45 23.01 -14.68
C ARG A 318 -18.20 22.98 -13.80
N SER A 319 -18.34 22.48 -12.59
CA SER A 319 -17.25 22.23 -11.67
C SER A 319 -17.34 20.80 -11.11
N GLN A 320 -16.32 20.38 -10.39
CA GLN A 320 -16.27 19.05 -9.77
C GLN A 320 -15.93 19.25 -8.30
N LEU A 321 -16.69 18.60 -7.43
CA LEU A 321 -16.32 18.40 -6.04
C LEU A 321 -15.62 17.06 -5.91
N GLU A 322 -14.67 16.95 -4.99
CA GLU A 322 -13.93 15.73 -4.72
C GLU A 322 -14.38 15.13 -3.39
N VAL A 323 -14.66 13.83 -3.39
CA VAL A 323 -14.74 13.00 -2.18
C VAL A 323 -13.42 12.27 -2.10
N ASP A 324 -12.68 12.45 -1.00
CA ASP A 324 -11.32 11.94 -0.88
C ASP A 324 -11.26 10.44 -1.12
N PHE A 325 -12.21 9.67 -0.54
CA PHE A 325 -12.22 8.21 -0.69
C PHE A 325 -13.63 7.67 -0.92
N ILE A 326 -13.75 6.83 -1.94
CA ILE A 326 -14.85 5.88 -2.13
C ILE A 326 -14.31 4.50 -1.81
N CYS A 327 -14.80 3.88 -0.76
CA CYS A 327 -14.32 2.60 -0.27
C CYS A 327 -15.34 1.50 -0.58
N ASN A 328 -14.92 0.45 -1.31
CA ASN A 328 -15.78 -0.67 -1.66
C ASN A 328 -15.19 -1.98 -1.17
N LEU A 329 -16.02 -2.79 -0.47
CA LEU A 329 -15.67 -4.16 -0.07
C LEU A 329 -16.92 -5.02 -0.11
N GLY A 330 -17.05 -5.88 -1.12
CA GLY A 330 -18.26 -6.65 -1.35
C GLY A 330 -19.48 -5.74 -1.54
N SER A 331 -20.48 -5.87 -0.69
CA SER A 331 -21.69 -5.02 -0.70
C SER A 331 -21.55 -3.71 0.08
N LYS A 332 -20.46 -3.53 0.82
CA LYS A 332 -20.19 -2.34 1.64
C LYS A 332 -19.60 -1.24 0.78
N ARG A 333 -20.13 -0.02 0.95
CA ARG A 333 -19.60 1.20 0.36
C ARG A 333 -19.62 2.33 1.38
N TYR A 334 -18.53 3.11 1.41
CA TYR A 334 -18.39 4.29 2.24
C TYR A 334 -17.86 5.46 1.41
N TYR A 335 -18.34 6.66 1.73
CA TYR A 335 -17.81 7.93 1.23
C TYR A 335 -17.14 8.64 2.38
N ILE A 336 -15.84 8.87 2.26
CA ILE A 336 -15.04 9.37 3.36
C ILE A 336 -14.32 10.64 2.92
N GLN A 337 -14.38 11.67 3.78
CA GLN A 337 -13.65 12.90 3.66
C GLN A 337 -12.60 12.97 4.78
N SER A 338 -11.39 13.39 4.45
CA SER A 338 -10.29 13.60 5.40
C SER A 338 -10.19 15.09 5.74
N ALA A 339 -10.39 15.46 7.00
CA ALA A 339 -10.27 16.84 7.46
C ALA A 339 -9.33 16.90 8.66
N TYR A 340 -8.16 17.55 8.51
CA TYR A 340 -7.24 17.67 9.63
C TYR A 340 -7.83 18.54 10.76
N ARG A 341 -8.51 19.65 10.41
CA ARG A 341 -9.25 20.56 11.31
C ARG A 341 -10.47 21.13 10.62
N MET A 342 -11.50 21.40 11.40
CA MET A 342 -12.73 22.07 10.97
C MET A 342 -13.06 23.24 11.90
N GLU A 343 -12.16 24.25 11.94
CA GLU A 343 -12.21 25.37 12.89
C GLU A 343 -13.22 26.47 12.52
N SER A 344 -13.77 26.47 11.31
CA SER A 344 -14.73 27.48 10.86
C SER A 344 -15.93 26.87 10.17
N ASP A 345 -17.08 27.55 10.22
CA ASP A 345 -18.30 27.16 9.51
C ASP A 345 -18.08 27.01 8.00
N GLU A 346 -17.20 27.83 7.44
CA GLU A 346 -16.84 27.76 6.01
C GLU A 346 -16.09 26.46 5.72
N LYS A 347 -15.13 26.08 6.56
CA LYS A 347 -14.39 24.83 6.41
C LYS A 347 -15.30 23.62 6.59
N ILE A 348 -16.18 23.64 7.58
CA ILE A 348 -17.19 22.59 7.80
C ILE A 348 -18.07 22.43 6.55
N LYS A 349 -18.57 23.53 5.99
CA LYS A 349 -19.37 23.53 4.76
C LYS A 349 -18.59 22.97 3.57
N GLN A 350 -17.32 23.34 3.44
CA GLN A 350 -16.44 22.85 2.38
C GLN A 350 -16.26 21.34 2.43
N GLU A 351 -15.93 20.78 3.60
CA GLU A 351 -15.71 19.33 3.76
C GLU A 351 -17.00 18.52 3.60
N ARG A 352 -18.14 19.08 3.99
CA ARG A 352 -19.45 18.42 3.84
C ARG A 352 -20.05 18.50 2.42
N ALA A 353 -19.67 19.53 1.66
CA ALA A 353 -20.29 19.80 0.36
C ALA A 353 -20.21 18.63 -0.64
N PRO A 354 -19.09 17.92 -0.81
CA PRO A 354 -19.02 16.77 -1.69
C PRO A 354 -19.98 15.65 -1.24
N LEU A 355 -19.99 15.34 0.05
CA LEU A 355 -20.82 14.27 0.64
C LEU A 355 -22.31 14.56 0.52
N LEU A 356 -22.72 15.83 0.69
CA LEU A 356 -24.12 16.27 0.54
C LEU A 356 -24.62 16.19 -0.92
N LYS A 357 -23.71 16.12 -1.89
CA LYS A 357 -24.06 16.01 -3.32
C LYS A 357 -24.09 14.57 -3.83
N VAL A 358 -23.78 13.59 -2.97
CA VAL A 358 -23.95 12.17 -3.25
C VAL A 358 -25.38 11.77 -2.90
N ASP A 359 -26.14 11.32 -3.89
CA ASP A 359 -27.59 11.11 -3.78
C ASP A 359 -27.99 9.67 -3.39
N ASP A 360 -27.04 8.82 -2.99
CA ASP A 360 -27.30 7.46 -2.53
C ASP A 360 -27.33 7.33 -1.00
N SER A 361 -27.76 6.17 -0.51
CA SER A 361 -27.95 5.86 0.91
C SER A 361 -26.72 5.25 1.59
N PHE A 362 -25.60 5.13 0.90
CA PHE A 362 -24.39 4.60 1.51
C PHE A 362 -23.82 5.57 2.56
N LYS A 363 -23.13 5.01 3.53
CA LYS A 363 -22.64 5.76 4.68
C LYS A 363 -21.61 6.83 4.25
N LYS A 364 -21.78 8.02 4.80
CA LYS A 364 -20.93 9.20 4.57
C LYS A 364 -20.25 9.55 5.87
N MET A 365 -18.93 9.75 5.81
CA MET A 365 -18.11 9.97 7.00
C MET A 365 -17.11 11.10 6.78
N ILE A 366 -16.78 11.80 7.88
CA ILE A 366 -15.65 12.71 7.97
C ILE A 366 -14.72 12.16 9.05
N ILE A 367 -13.45 11.95 8.69
CA ILE A 367 -12.39 11.59 9.63
C ILE A 367 -11.66 12.88 10.00
N LEU A 368 -11.72 13.24 11.30
CA LEU A 368 -11.15 14.47 11.83
C LEU A 368 -9.80 14.17 12.49
N GLY A 369 -8.78 14.99 12.22
CA GLY A 369 -7.41 14.82 12.75
C GLY A 369 -7.27 15.11 14.25
N GLU A 370 -8.32 15.57 14.90
CA GLU A 370 -8.38 15.88 16.33
C GLU A 370 -9.24 14.87 17.08
N GLU A 371 -9.02 14.73 18.39
CA GLU A 371 -9.92 13.97 19.24
C GLU A 371 -11.30 14.61 19.23
N THR A 372 -12.30 13.83 18.85
CA THR A 372 -13.70 14.25 18.86
C THR A 372 -14.59 13.07 19.18
N PRO A 373 -15.69 13.25 19.92
CA PRO A 373 -16.68 12.19 20.07
C PRO A 373 -17.30 11.87 18.71
N VAL A 374 -17.74 10.63 18.58
CA VAL A 374 -18.49 10.21 17.40
C VAL A 374 -19.81 10.99 17.37
N THR A 375 -20.06 11.71 16.28
CA THR A 375 -21.28 12.49 16.07
C THR A 375 -21.90 12.15 14.73
N ARG A 376 -23.23 12.31 14.65
CA ARG A 376 -23.96 12.18 13.39
C ARG A 376 -24.86 13.39 13.21
N ASP A 377 -24.76 14.03 12.06
CA ASP A 377 -25.54 15.22 11.78
C ASP A 377 -26.95 14.89 11.19
N GLU A 378 -27.74 15.93 10.96
CA GLU A 378 -29.08 15.85 10.38
C GLU A 378 -29.12 15.27 8.94
N TYR A 379 -27.99 15.30 8.23
CA TYR A 379 -27.83 14.72 6.89
C TYR A 379 -27.30 13.28 6.92
N GLY A 380 -27.09 12.73 8.12
CA GLY A 380 -26.60 11.38 8.31
C GLY A 380 -25.10 11.22 8.11
N ILE A 381 -24.34 12.33 8.02
CA ILE A 381 -22.88 12.30 7.94
C ILE A 381 -22.33 12.01 9.34
N THR A 382 -21.53 10.95 9.46
CA THR A 382 -20.87 10.59 10.72
C THR A 382 -19.48 11.25 10.76
N THR A 383 -19.16 11.93 11.85
CA THR A 383 -17.81 12.46 12.12
C THR A 383 -17.16 11.63 13.22
N ILE A 384 -15.94 11.17 12.98
CA ILE A 384 -15.13 10.40 13.95
C ILE A 384 -13.72 10.97 14.02
N SER A 385 -13.02 10.73 15.14
CA SER A 385 -11.61 11.07 15.26
C SER A 385 -10.72 10.12 14.43
N ILE A 386 -9.54 10.61 14.03
CA ILE A 386 -8.51 9.77 13.41
C ILE A 386 -8.08 8.62 14.34
N TYR A 387 -8.08 8.85 15.65
CA TYR A 387 -7.73 7.83 16.66
C TYR A 387 -8.77 6.71 16.68
N ASP A 388 -10.07 7.05 16.70
CA ASP A 388 -11.14 6.07 16.63
C ASP A 388 -11.07 5.27 15.32
N PHE A 389 -10.80 5.96 14.21
CA PHE A 389 -10.67 5.32 12.91
C PHE A 389 -9.51 4.33 12.86
N LEU A 390 -8.34 4.68 13.39
CA LEU A 390 -7.13 3.86 13.30
C LEU A 390 -7.07 2.74 14.36
N LEU A 391 -7.67 2.93 15.54
CA LEU A 391 -7.54 2.00 16.67
C LEU A 391 -8.74 1.06 16.84
N LYS A 392 -9.89 1.36 16.22
CA LYS A 392 -11.08 0.52 16.34
C LYS A 392 -11.35 -0.24 15.04
N ASP A 393 -11.42 -1.56 15.10
CA ASP A 393 -11.69 -2.39 13.92
C ASP A 393 -13.06 -2.09 13.29
N ASN A 394 -14.06 -1.75 14.14
CA ASN A 394 -15.41 -1.42 13.71
C ASN A 394 -15.65 0.08 13.45
N ALA A 395 -14.59 0.89 13.29
CA ALA A 395 -14.68 2.34 13.14
C ALA A 395 -15.63 2.79 12.00
N LEU A 396 -15.70 2.03 10.93
CA LEU A 396 -16.57 2.34 9.79
C LEU A 396 -18.04 1.98 10.06
N GLU A 397 -18.34 1.25 11.11
CA GLU A 397 -19.70 0.86 11.50
C GLU A 397 -20.30 1.79 12.59
N LEU A 398 -19.48 2.67 13.19
CA LEU A 398 -19.88 3.62 14.25
C LEU A 398 -20.89 4.73 13.78
#